data_0b36832d21a9a9a28610abb805d96a0d
#
_entry.id   0b36832d21a9a9a28610abb805d96a0d
#
_cell.length_a   1.000
_cell.length_b   1.000
_cell.length_c   1.000
_cell.angle_alpha   90.00
_cell.angle_beta   90.00
_cell.angle_gamma   90.00
#
_symmetry.space_group_name_H-M   'P 1'
#
loop_
_entity.id
_entity.type
_entity.pdbx_description
1 polymer ?
#
loop_
_entity_poly.entity_id
_entity_poly.type
_entity_poly.pdbx_seq_one_letter_code
_entity_poly.pdbx_strand_id
1 'polypeptide(L)'
;WQISKSRKVLEEKIWLKDEETPKNLVEEKLNEILASEKFSEIAVISAINHFSIVEEGFDQHDLGYDLISYNSDVKKEAEELMLSVNKKFGIQFYYSFPKDFYQKIKALEVPTNFNFSGEKFLNSLTVKNRKEIHVNLYHQQAEFFAIENKKLVLYNNLDATSEVDFLYFIMFTLSKIDFG
;
A
#
# COMPACT_ATOMS: atom_id res chain seq x y z
N TRP A 1 -14.45 2.47 3.26
CA TRP A 1 -15.06 3.20 4.38
C TRP A 1 -15.65 4.51 3.91
N GLN A 2 -16.89 4.76 4.28
CA GLN A 2 -17.48 6.07 4.19
C GLN A 2 -17.27 6.79 5.52
N ILE A 3 -16.69 8.00 5.48
CA ILE A 3 -16.29 8.74 6.66
C ILE A 3 -16.96 10.11 6.67
N SER A 4 -17.56 10.51 7.80
CA SER A 4 -18.17 11.82 7.98
C SER A 4 -17.11 12.94 8.06
N LYS A 5 -17.53 14.20 7.89
CA LYS A 5 -16.67 15.38 8.12
C LYS A 5 -16.09 15.42 9.55
N SER A 6 -16.76 14.81 10.53
CA SER A 6 -16.26 14.67 11.91
C SER A 6 -15.34 13.44 12.11
N ARG A 7 -14.88 12.81 11.03
CA ARG A 7 -14.01 11.63 11.01
C ARG A 7 -14.62 10.38 11.68
N LYS A 8 -15.94 10.27 11.72
CA LYS A 8 -16.62 9.05 12.15
C LYS A 8 -16.84 8.14 10.94
N VAL A 9 -16.55 6.87 11.08
CA VAL A 9 -16.89 5.85 10.09
C VAL A 9 -18.41 5.73 10.07
N LEU A 10 -19.03 5.97 8.93
CA LEU A 10 -20.47 5.85 8.70
C LEU A 10 -20.82 4.48 8.16
N GLU A 11 -20.01 3.99 7.25
CA GLU A 11 -20.17 2.68 6.63
C GLU A 11 -18.82 2.06 6.34
N GLU A 12 -18.75 0.73 6.51
CA GLU A 12 -17.62 -0.09 6.11
C GLU A 12 -18.13 -1.23 5.22
N LYS A 13 -17.50 -1.40 4.06
CA LYS A 13 -17.74 -2.53 3.16
C LYS A 13 -16.42 -3.21 2.86
N ILE A 14 -16.42 -4.54 2.97
CA ILE A 14 -15.25 -5.39 2.67
C ILE A 14 -15.69 -6.39 1.61
N TRP A 15 -14.94 -6.47 0.52
CA TRP A 15 -15.09 -7.50 -0.49
C TRP A 15 -13.81 -8.30 -0.56
N LEU A 16 -13.92 -9.59 -0.33
CA LEU A 16 -12.81 -10.53 -0.45
C LEU A 16 -12.89 -11.20 -1.81
N LYS A 17 -11.76 -11.41 -2.42
CA LYS A 17 -11.62 -12.12 -3.66
C LYS A 17 -11.09 -13.53 -3.36
N ASP A 18 -11.77 -14.53 -3.88
CA ASP A 18 -11.37 -15.93 -3.89
C ASP A 18 -11.25 -16.45 -5.34
N GLU A 19 -10.98 -17.72 -5.52
CA GLU A 19 -10.82 -18.34 -6.83
C GLU A 19 -12.11 -18.31 -7.68
N GLU A 20 -13.28 -18.32 -7.03
CA GLU A 20 -14.59 -18.29 -7.68
C GLU A 20 -15.09 -16.87 -7.96
N THR A 21 -14.40 -15.85 -7.43
CA THR A 21 -14.80 -14.45 -7.58
C THR A 21 -14.69 -14.01 -9.04
N PRO A 22 -15.74 -13.42 -9.65
CA PRO A 22 -15.66 -12.87 -10.98
C PRO A 22 -14.52 -11.85 -11.13
N LYS A 23 -13.79 -11.90 -12.26
CA LYS A 23 -12.65 -11.01 -12.51
C LYS A 23 -13.02 -9.52 -12.48
N ASN A 24 -14.25 -9.20 -12.84
CA ASN A 24 -14.80 -7.84 -12.91
C ASN A 24 -15.45 -7.37 -11.61
N LEU A 25 -15.49 -8.19 -10.54
CA LEU A 25 -16.18 -7.83 -9.30
C LEU A 25 -15.69 -6.50 -8.71
N VAL A 26 -14.36 -6.30 -8.65
CA VAL A 26 -13.77 -5.07 -8.09
C VAL A 26 -14.20 -3.85 -8.91
N GLU A 27 -14.23 -3.99 -10.24
CA GLU A 27 -14.67 -2.93 -11.13
C GLU A 27 -16.16 -2.63 -10.97
N GLU A 28 -17.01 -3.65 -10.89
CA GLU A 28 -18.45 -3.50 -10.67
C GLU A 28 -18.73 -2.81 -9.34
N LYS A 29 -18.07 -3.26 -8.26
CA LYS A 29 -18.24 -2.65 -6.93
C LYS A 29 -17.73 -1.22 -6.87
N LEU A 30 -16.63 -0.91 -7.53
CA LEU A 30 -16.15 0.46 -7.66
C LEU A 30 -17.19 1.32 -8.39
N ASN A 31 -17.70 0.87 -9.52
CA ASN A 31 -18.71 1.60 -10.28
C ASN A 31 -20.01 1.81 -9.47
N GLU A 32 -20.48 0.80 -8.72
CA GLU A 32 -21.63 0.94 -7.81
C GLU A 32 -21.41 2.04 -6.78
N ILE A 33 -20.26 2.06 -6.10
CA ILE A 33 -19.93 3.07 -5.10
C ILE A 33 -19.86 4.46 -5.71
N LEU A 34 -19.16 4.61 -6.82
CA LEU A 34 -18.95 5.89 -7.48
C LEU A 34 -20.25 6.46 -8.07
N ALA A 35 -21.21 5.61 -8.45
CA ALA A 35 -22.51 6.02 -8.96
C ALA A 35 -23.53 6.35 -7.85
N SER A 36 -23.39 5.75 -6.68
CA SER A 36 -24.42 5.81 -5.63
C SER A 36 -24.33 7.06 -4.76
N GLU A 37 -23.18 7.74 -4.68
CA GLU A 37 -22.94 8.79 -3.71
C GLU A 37 -22.13 9.98 -4.24
N LYS A 38 -22.37 11.15 -3.63
CA LYS A 38 -21.56 12.35 -3.86
C LYS A 38 -20.48 12.45 -2.78
N PHE A 39 -19.25 12.26 -3.14
CA PHE A 39 -18.11 12.41 -2.25
C PHE A 39 -17.57 13.84 -2.30
N SER A 40 -17.16 14.38 -1.15
CA SER A 40 -16.43 15.66 -1.09
C SER A 40 -14.92 15.46 -1.23
N GLU A 41 -14.42 14.26 -0.93
CA GLU A 41 -13.02 13.86 -1.03
C GLU A 41 -12.94 12.34 -1.12
N ILE A 42 -11.95 11.84 -1.86
CA ILE A 42 -11.66 10.41 -1.99
C ILE A 42 -10.23 10.17 -1.51
N ALA A 43 -10.04 9.22 -0.60
CA ALA A 43 -8.73 8.71 -0.23
C ALA A 43 -8.58 7.27 -0.72
N VAL A 44 -7.61 7.05 -1.58
CA VAL A 44 -7.26 5.72 -2.11
C VAL A 44 -5.99 5.27 -1.43
N ILE A 45 -6.00 4.06 -0.87
CA ILE A 45 -4.81 3.44 -0.28
C ILE A 45 -4.56 2.14 -1.02
N SER A 46 -3.46 2.08 -1.77
CA SER A 46 -3.03 0.88 -2.48
C SER A 46 -2.18 0.00 -1.56
N ALA A 47 -2.48 -1.30 -1.52
CA ALA A 47 -1.68 -2.33 -0.86
C ALA A 47 -1.12 -3.35 -1.87
N ILE A 48 -1.10 -3.00 -3.15
CA ILE A 48 -0.58 -3.87 -4.22
C ILE A 48 0.92 -4.04 -4.04
N ASN A 49 1.41 -5.28 -4.17
CA ASN A 49 2.82 -5.63 -3.96
C ASN A 49 3.70 -5.31 -5.20
N HIS A 50 3.45 -4.16 -5.86
CA HIS A 50 4.25 -3.61 -6.95
C HIS A 50 4.81 -2.27 -6.52
N PHE A 51 5.96 -2.30 -5.84
CA PHE A 51 6.55 -1.09 -5.29
C PHE A 51 8.08 -1.16 -5.26
N SER A 52 8.70 0.00 -5.08
CA SER A 52 10.11 0.17 -4.73
C SER A 52 10.27 1.29 -3.73
N ILE A 53 11.28 1.21 -2.88
CA ILE A 53 11.61 2.24 -1.88
C ILE A 53 12.94 2.88 -2.23
N VAL A 54 12.98 4.20 -2.15
CA VAL A 54 14.19 5.00 -2.33
C VAL A 54 14.24 6.08 -1.25
N GLU A 55 15.39 6.73 -1.09
CA GLU A 55 15.52 7.90 -0.22
C GLU A 55 14.63 9.05 -0.67
N GLU A 56 14.13 9.84 0.28
CA GLU A 56 13.37 11.06 0.00
C GLU A 56 14.24 12.02 -0.84
N GLY A 57 13.62 12.60 -1.87
CA GLY A 57 14.30 13.51 -2.79
C GLY A 57 14.99 12.82 -3.96
N PHE A 58 14.87 11.51 -4.09
CA PHE A 58 15.27 10.82 -5.32
C PHE A 58 14.34 11.26 -6.46
N ASP A 59 14.83 12.16 -7.30
CA ASP A 59 14.06 12.83 -8.34
C ASP A 59 14.36 12.26 -9.74
N GLN A 60 14.16 10.95 -9.88
CA GLN A 60 14.25 10.26 -11.17
C GLN A 60 12.96 9.48 -11.43
N HIS A 61 11.87 10.22 -11.59
CA HIS A 61 10.54 9.63 -11.78
C HIS A 61 10.50 8.69 -12.99
N ASP A 62 11.26 8.99 -14.03
CA ASP A 62 11.36 8.16 -15.25
C ASP A 62 11.86 6.73 -14.95
N LEU A 63 12.65 6.55 -13.89
CA LEU A 63 13.14 5.25 -13.44
C LEU A 63 12.17 4.49 -12.53
N GLY A 64 11.05 5.10 -12.14
CA GLY A 64 10.13 4.50 -11.18
C GLY A 64 9.63 3.12 -11.61
N TYR A 65 9.25 2.94 -12.87
CA TYR A 65 8.86 1.63 -13.38
C TYR A 65 10.02 0.63 -13.39
N ASP A 66 11.22 1.06 -13.74
CA ASP A 66 12.40 0.20 -13.77
C ASP A 66 12.77 -0.24 -12.36
N LEU A 67 12.66 0.65 -11.37
CA LEU A 67 12.84 0.32 -9.96
C LEU A 67 11.84 -0.72 -9.46
N ILE A 68 10.56 -0.60 -9.82
CA ILE A 68 9.53 -1.57 -9.45
C ILE A 68 9.78 -2.91 -10.14
N SER A 69 10.21 -2.89 -11.40
CA SER A 69 10.42 -4.09 -12.22
C SER A 69 11.52 -5.04 -11.71
N TYR A 70 12.41 -4.57 -10.82
CA TYR A 70 13.37 -5.45 -10.14
C TYR A 70 12.69 -6.50 -9.24
N ASN A 71 11.50 -6.22 -8.74
CA ASN A 71 10.81 -7.08 -7.77
C ASN A 71 9.43 -7.55 -8.24
N SER A 72 8.89 -6.97 -9.32
CA SER A 72 7.50 -7.21 -9.74
C SER A 72 7.34 -7.09 -11.25
N ASP A 73 6.42 -7.87 -11.82
CA ASP A 73 6.06 -7.77 -13.23
C ASP A 73 5.06 -6.64 -13.45
N VAL A 74 5.57 -5.40 -13.51
CA VAL A 74 4.76 -4.19 -13.74
C VAL A 74 4.56 -3.94 -15.24
N LYS A 75 3.32 -3.64 -15.64
CA LYS A 75 2.94 -3.38 -17.04
C LYS A 75 2.65 -1.90 -17.23
N LYS A 76 3.59 -1.17 -17.82
CA LYS A 76 3.51 0.29 -18.05
C LYS A 76 2.24 0.74 -18.78
N GLU A 77 1.70 -0.12 -19.65
CA GLU A 77 0.49 0.17 -20.43
C GLU A 77 -0.79 0.10 -19.58
N ALA A 78 -0.82 -0.80 -18.58
CA ALA A 78 -1.98 -1.10 -17.75
C ALA A 78 -1.93 -0.47 -16.37
N GLU A 79 -0.77 0.05 -15.96
CA GLU A 79 -0.54 0.56 -14.62
C GLU A 79 -0.03 2.00 -14.64
N GLU A 80 -0.50 2.81 -13.73
CA GLU A 80 -0.06 4.19 -13.49
C GLU A 80 1.04 4.19 -12.43
N LEU A 81 2.11 4.92 -12.68
CA LEU A 81 3.19 5.09 -11.71
C LEU A 81 2.80 6.15 -10.68
N MET A 82 2.85 5.76 -9.43
CA MET A 82 2.47 6.60 -8.29
C MET A 82 3.67 6.83 -7.36
N LEU A 83 3.63 7.93 -6.63
CA LEU A 83 4.63 8.30 -5.63
C LEU A 83 3.96 8.61 -4.29
N SER A 84 4.51 8.07 -3.21
CA SER A 84 4.08 8.36 -1.83
C SER A 84 5.30 8.66 -0.97
N VAL A 85 5.37 9.86 -0.36
CA VAL A 85 6.54 10.34 0.38
C VAL A 85 6.31 10.23 1.87
N ASN A 86 7.23 9.57 2.58
CA ASN A 86 7.25 9.50 4.03
C ASN A 86 8.39 10.34 4.61
N LYS A 87 8.10 11.59 4.93
CA LYS A 87 9.07 12.53 5.50
C LYS A 87 9.60 12.11 6.87
N LYS A 88 8.84 11.32 7.62
CA LYS A 88 9.22 10.87 8.96
C LYS A 88 10.41 9.92 8.93
N PHE A 89 10.50 9.10 7.89
CA PHE A 89 11.59 8.14 7.72
C PHE A 89 12.58 8.56 6.62
N GLY A 90 12.35 9.70 5.93
CA GLY A 90 13.21 10.18 4.85
C GLY A 90 13.21 9.25 3.63
N ILE A 91 12.08 8.66 3.31
CA ILE A 91 11.91 7.69 2.20
C ILE A 91 10.72 8.04 1.33
N GLN A 92 10.71 7.48 0.14
CA GLN A 92 9.55 7.53 -0.75
C GLN A 92 9.33 6.17 -1.42
N PHE A 93 8.06 5.88 -1.68
CA PHE A 93 7.61 4.69 -2.37
C PHE A 93 7.21 5.04 -3.79
N TYR A 94 7.86 4.43 -4.78
CA TYR A 94 7.29 4.29 -6.11
C TYR A 94 6.43 3.04 -6.10
N TYR A 95 5.19 3.14 -6.54
CA TYR A 95 4.28 2.01 -6.62
C TYR A 95 3.39 2.11 -7.85
N SER A 96 2.89 0.99 -8.32
CA SER A 96 1.96 0.97 -9.44
C SER A 96 0.52 0.90 -8.96
N PHE A 97 -0.38 1.44 -9.77
CA PHE A 97 -1.82 1.41 -9.53
C PHE A 97 -2.56 1.13 -10.86
N PRO A 98 -3.63 0.31 -10.87
CA PRO A 98 -4.35 0.00 -12.10
C PRO A 98 -4.86 1.26 -12.81
N LYS A 99 -4.45 1.45 -14.05
CA LYS A 99 -4.69 2.68 -14.84
C LYS A 99 -6.17 2.95 -15.06
N ASP A 100 -6.94 1.90 -15.34
CA ASP A 100 -8.38 2.04 -15.54
C ASP A 100 -9.08 2.56 -14.27
N PHE A 101 -8.70 2.08 -13.09
CA PHE A 101 -9.23 2.57 -11.83
C PHE A 101 -8.79 4.01 -11.54
N TYR A 102 -7.52 4.31 -11.81
CA TYR A 102 -7.02 5.68 -11.69
C TYR A 102 -7.84 6.65 -12.54
N GLN A 103 -8.04 6.33 -13.82
CA GLN A 103 -8.79 7.19 -14.75
C GLN A 103 -10.26 7.34 -14.34
N LYS A 104 -10.93 6.27 -13.91
CA LYS A 104 -12.32 6.33 -13.42
C LYS A 104 -12.47 7.23 -12.20
N ILE A 105 -11.56 7.11 -11.23
CA ILE A 105 -11.59 7.95 -10.03
C ILE A 105 -11.31 9.42 -10.38
N LYS A 106 -10.34 9.68 -11.25
CA LYS A 106 -10.01 11.03 -11.69
C LYS A 106 -11.14 11.70 -12.48
N ALA A 107 -11.90 10.94 -13.25
CA ALA A 107 -13.05 11.44 -14.03
C ALA A 107 -14.21 11.98 -13.15
N LEU A 108 -14.20 11.70 -11.85
CA LEU A 108 -15.20 12.23 -10.92
C LEU A 108 -14.97 13.71 -10.57
N GLU A 109 -13.80 14.27 -10.90
CA GLU A 109 -13.41 15.64 -10.56
C GLU A 109 -13.52 15.97 -9.06
N VAL A 110 -13.44 14.94 -8.21
CA VAL A 110 -13.44 15.07 -6.75
C VAL A 110 -11.99 15.11 -6.25
N PRO A 111 -11.66 15.99 -5.28
CA PRO A 111 -10.35 15.96 -4.62
C PRO A 111 -9.98 14.54 -4.18
N THR A 112 -8.90 14.01 -4.73
CA THR A 112 -8.49 12.61 -4.51
C THR A 112 -7.05 12.53 -4.11
N ASN A 113 -6.79 11.81 -3.00
CA ASN A 113 -5.46 11.49 -2.51
C ASN A 113 -5.17 10.00 -2.72
N PHE A 114 -4.14 9.72 -3.52
CA PHE A 114 -3.63 8.36 -3.71
C PHE A 114 -2.43 8.15 -2.78
N ASN A 115 -2.44 7.05 -2.03
CA ASN A 115 -1.43 6.74 -1.05
C ASN A 115 -1.06 5.25 -1.10
N PHE A 116 0.11 4.92 -0.56
CA PHE A 116 0.58 3.56 -0.39
C PHE A 116 0.36 3.07 1.04
N SER A 117 -0.05 1.81 1.22
CA SER A 117 -0.34 1.22 2.53
C SER A 117 0.84 1.32 3.48
N GLY A 118 2.03 0.88 3.03
CA GLY A 118 3.25 0.93 3.83
C GLY A 118 3.60 2.33 4.30
N GLU A 119 3.42 3.35 3.45
CA GLU A 119 3.61 4.75 3.84
C GLU A 119 2.64 5.17 4.94
N LYS A 120 1.34 4.85 4.78
CA LYS A 120 0.32 5.20 5.78
C LYS A 120 0.55 4.51 7.12
N PHE A 121 0.94 3.24 7.08
CA PHE A 121 1.25 2.51 8.31
C PHE A 121 2.47 3.11 9.02
N LEU A 122 3.57 3.38 8.31
CA LEU A 122 4.76 4.03 8.87
C LEU A 122 4.45 5.38 9.52
N ASN A 123 3.58 6.18 8.92
CA ASN A 123 3.17 7.46 9.50
C ASN A 123 2.40 7.29 10.81
N SER A 124 1.65 6.21 10.97
CA SER A 124 0.87 5.93 12.18
C SER A 124 1.72 5.47 13.36
N LEU A 125 2.93 4.91 13.11
CA LEU A 125 3.77 4.33 14.14
C LEU A 125 4.33 5.39 15.08
N THR A 126 4.43 5.05 16.36
CA THR A 126 5.24 5.79 17.34
C THR A 126 6.49 4.97 17.61
N VAL A 127 7.61 5.34 17.00
CA VAL A 127 8.86 4.58 17.07
C VAL A 127 9.77 5.06 18.18
N LYS A 128 10.48 4.11 18.82
CA LYS A 128 11.44 4.36 19.91
C LYS A 128 12.88 4.25 19.39
N ASN A 129 13.83 4.68 20.22
CA ASN A 129 15.26 4.58 19.89
C ASN A 129 15.79 3.19 20.27
N ARG A 130 15.30 2.17 19.58
CA ARG A 130 15.66 0.75 19.76
C ARG A 130 15.34 -0.02 18.47
N LYS A 131 15.66 -1.32 18.46
CA LYS A 131 15.21 -2.25 17.39
C LYS A 131 13.73 -2.60 17.60
N GLU A 132 12.93 -2.45 16.58
CA GLU A 132 11.48 -2.75 16.59
C GLU A 132 11.08 -3.42 15.30
N ILE A 133 10.20 -4.43 15.39
CA ILE A 133 9.48 -4.98 14.24
C ILE A 133 8.02 -4.64 14.40
N HIS A 134 7.45 -4.07 13.37
CA HIS A 134 6.03 -3.81 13.26
C HIS A 134 5.47 -4.62 12.10
N VAL A 135 4.27 -5.15 12.27
CA VAL A 135 3.60 -5.93 11.24
C VAL A 135 2.20 -5.37 11.05
N ASN A 136 1.85 -5.11 9.79
CA ASN A 136 0.51 -4.75 9.37
C ASN A 136 -0.09 -5.96 8.64
N LEU A 137 -1.14 -6.55 9.23
CA LEU A 137 -1.81 -7.73 8.68
C LEU A 137 -3.13 -7.34 8.06
N TYR A 138 -3.36 -7.78 6.85
CA TYR A 138 -4.66 -7.66 6.19
C TYR A 138 -4.92 -8.85 5.26
N HIS A 139 -5.97 -9.57 5.55
CA HIS A 139 -6.43 -10.76 4.84
C HIS A 139 -5.30 -11.79 4.61
N GLN A 140 -4.75 -11.87 3.41
CA GLN A 140 -3.71 -12.84 3.02
C GLN A 140 -2.35 -12.17 2.78
N GLN A 141 -2.15 -10.96 3.31
CA GLN A 141 -0.91 -10.21 3.15
C GLN A 141 -0.39 -9.71 4.50
N ALA A 142 0.93 -9.61 4.60
CA ALA A 142 1.63 -9.06 5.75
C ALA A 142 2.71 -8.08 5.30
N GLU A 143 2.62 -6.84 5.76
CA GLU A 143 3.68 -5.86 5.63
C GLU A 143 4.57 -5.90 6.86
N PHE A 144 5.88 -6.11 6.66
CA PHE A 144 6.89 -6.17 7.71
C PHE A 144 7.76 -4.92 7.67
N PHE A 145 7.92 -4.29 8.83
CA PHE A 145 8.72 -3.09 9.00
C PHE A 145 9.74 -3.34 10.11
N ALA A 146 11.02 -3.40 9.76
CA ALA A 146 12.10 -3.42 10.75
C ALA A 146 12.65 -2.00 10.90
N ILE A 147 12.67 -1.51 12.12
CA ILE A 147 13.08 -0.17 12.45
C ILE A 147 14.20 -0.26 13.50
N GLU A 148 15.32 0.39 13.24
CA GLU A 148 16.42 0.50 14.18
C GLU A 148 16.77 1.96 14.42
N ASN A 149 16.76 2.37 15.69
CA ASN A 149 17.10 3.73 16.07
C ASN A 149 16.32 4.80 15.27
N LYS A 150 15.02 4.56 15.09
CA LYS A 150 14.07 5.41 14.33
C LYS A 150 14.31 5.45 12.82
N LYS A 151 15.17 4.60 12.27
CA LYS A 151 15.37 4.46 10.83
C LYS A 151 14.71 3.18 10.33
N LEU A 152 14.04 3.25 9.20
CA LEU A 152 13.55 2.05 8.53
C LEU A 152 14.76 1.32 7.91
N VAL A 153 15.00 0.07 8.33
CA VAL A 153 16.10 -0.75 7.83
C VAL A 153 15.62 -1.84 6.89
N LEU A 154 14.34 -2.24 7.01
CA LEU A 154 13.71 -3.17 6.08
C LEU A 154 12.21 -2.90 6.02
N TYR A 155 11.67 -2.95 4.83
CA TYR A 155 10.24 -3.09 4.55
C TYR A 155 10.03 -4.20 3.53
N ASN A 156 9.04 -5.03 3.77
CA ASN A 156 8.62 -6.03 2.79
C ASN A 156 7.10 -6.26 2.90
N ASN A 157 6.48 -6.58 1.78
CA ASN A 157 5.08 -6.98 1.71
C ASN A 157 5.03 -8.38 1.12
N LEU A 158 4.45 -9.32 1.86
CA LEU A 158 4.49 -10.74 1.56
C LEU A 158 3.07 -11.33 1.64
N ASP A 159 2.80 -12.27 0.74
CA ASP A 159 1.60 -13.06 0.83
C ASP A 159 1.77 -14.08 1.98
N ALA A 160 0.88 -14.00 2.96
CA ALA A 160 0.85 -14.87 4.13
C ALA A 160 -0.53 -15.55 4.19
N THR A 161 -0.65 -16.68 3.48
CA THR A 161 -1.91 -17.41 3.31
C THR A 161 -2.19 -18.37 4.45
N SER A 162 -1.17 -18.67 5.27
CA SER A 162 -1.27 -19.54 6.44
C SER A 162 -0.49 -19.00 7.64
N GLU A 163 -0.80 -19.51 8.83
CA GLU A 163 -0.03 -19.21 10.05
C GLU A 163 1.43 -19.64 9.93
N VAL A 164 1.70 -20.70 9.19
CA VAL A 164 3.06 -21.20 8.94
C VAL A 164 3.85 -20.26 8.06
N ASP A 165 3.24 -19.73 6.99
CA ASP A 165 3.87 -18.71 6.13
C ASP A 165 4.24 -17.49 6.94
N PHE A 166 3.30 -17.03 7.78
CA PHE A 166 3.51 -15.88 8.64
C PHE A 166 4.71 -16.07 9.59
N LEU A 167 4.77 -17.21 10.29
CA LEU A 167 5.90 -17.53 11.17
C LEU A 167 7.20 -17.64 10.38
N TYR A 168 7.19 -18.29 9.22
CA TYR A 168 8.35 -18.40 8.36
C TYR A 168 8.88 -17.01 7.98
N PHE A 169 8.02 -16.12 7.54
CA PHE A 169 8.43 -14.76 7.14
C PHE A 169 8.95 -13.93 8.30
N ILE A 170 8.39 -14.06 9.51
CA ILE A 170 8.95 -13.43 10.71
C ILE A 170 10.37 -13.94 10.96
N MET A 171 10.56 -15.26 11.02
CA MET A 171 11.87 -15.86 11.29
C MET A 171 12.88 -15.52 10.20
N PHE A 172 12.47 -15.55 8.95
CA PHE A 172 13.31 -15.15 7.81
C PHE A 172 13.74 -13.69 7.93
N THR A 173 12.79 -12.78 8.20
CA THR A 173 13.07 -11.35 8.37
C THR A 173 14.06 -11.12 9.49
N LEU A 174 13.83 -11.74 10.67
CA LEU A 174 14.75 -11.66 11.82
C LEU A 174 16.16 -12.15 11.47
N SER A 175 16.29 -13.22 10.70
CA SER A 175 17.58 -13.77 10.29
C SER A 175 18.36 -12.86 9.34
N LYS A 176 17.70 -11.92 8.65
CA LYS A 176 18.31 -11.01 7.67
C LYS A 176 18.77 -9.69 8.26
N ILE A 177 18.18 -9.27 9.36
CA ILE A 177 18.38 -7.92 9.92
C ILE A 177 19.15 -7.91 11.24
N ASP A 178 19.73 -9.03 11.66
CA ASP A 178 20.51 -9.15 12.91
C ASP A 178 19.83 -8.50 14.13
N PHE A 179 18.52 -8.79 14.26
CA PHE A 179 17.69 -8.35 15.41
C PHE A 179 17.68 -9.41 16.52
N GLY A 180 18.51 -10.45 16.40
CA GLY A 180 18.64 -11.54 17.37
C GLY A 180 19.32 -11.17 18.68
#